data_4cd726edd8f8059267c954784972df5c
#
_entry.id   4cd726edd8f8059267c954784972df5c
#
_cell.length_a   1.000
_cell.length_b   1.000
_cell.length_c   1.000
_cell.angle_alpha   90.00
_cell.angle_beta   90.00
_cell.angle_gamma   90.00
#
_symmetry.space_group_name_H-M   'P 1'
#
loop_
_entity.id
_entity.type
_entity.pdbx_description
1 polymer ?
#
loop_
_entity_poly.entity_id
_entity_poly.type
_entity_poly.pdbx_seq_one_letter_code
_entity_poly.pdbx_strand_id
1 'polypeptide(L)'
;MVTKNAVFMRAVAFRKRLKEILHKEETDTVEFKSWVNARNMKEIISLAVDELIAFANSKGGTVYFGVEDNPVVVTGCDRNYDGQRIIEGIYDRTIPPLFTEISDFEYEGKLVIAISVKADGKTYTTTDGRCLKRLGRNSKPAYPDELSAVYSSVQNPDFSGRIIGESTLDDVNKLEVYSLKEKLRVRDSKSTLPDLDDIEFLRDLQLVKYDGDVERLTIAGLLFVGKEVSIQRLLPQAEVIYLHYSADNLEEYDARLDLKLPLISVIDKLTERVQAYSKIENIQVGLFRLEVEDFPERVFQEALLNALSHRDYQSNAAVYVKQYPDRIVIENPGGFLDGITEDNIITHPSIPRNKLIAETLQNLKYVQRTGQGVDIIYKDMVSMGKPYPRYRSFNDAVSLTIFSAIDNTEFVKFITEVQDKNSKIMSLAEMMILRDLLDNRREQLSELSRKVQKISG
;
A
#
# COMPACT_ATOMS: atom_id res chain seq x y z
N MET A 1 -26.07 -11.47 23.78
CA MET A 1 -27.29 -10.70 24.20
C MET A 1 -27.04 -9.23 23.89
N VAL A 2 -27.54 -8.72 22.76
CA VAL A 2 -27.47 -7.28 22.47
C VAL A 2 -28.44 -6.60 23.44
N THR A 3 -27.92 -5.75 24.31
CA THR A 3 -28.75 -5.06 25.30
C THR A 3 -29.74 -4.11 24.60
N LYS A 4 -30.98 -3.96 25.13
CA LYS A 4 -31.99 -3.03 24.62
C LYS A 4 -31.44 -1.61 24.35
N ASN A 5 -30.45 -1.18 25.13
CA ASN A 5 -29.73 0.08 24.95
C ASN A 5 -28.95 0.13 23.61
N ALA A 6 -28.32 -0.95 23.16
CA ALA A 6 -27.56 -0.97 21.91
C ALA A 6 -28.47 -0.84 20.68
N VAL A 7 -29.65 -1.48 20.70
CA VAL A 7 -30.65 -1.38 19.64
C VAL A 7 -31.21 0.04 19.57
N PHE A 8 -31.54 0.63 20.73
CA PHE A 8 -32.02 2.01 20.80
C PHE A 8 -31.00 3.03 20.30
N MET A 9 -29.74 2.91 20.67
CA MET A 9 -28.65 3.80 20.23
C MET A 9 -28.43 3.67 18.70
N ARG A 10 -28.58 2.49 18.13
CA ARG A 10 -28.51 2.29 16.67
C ARG A 10 -29.67 2.99 15.95
N ALA A 11 -30.88 2.81 16.40
CA ALA A 11 -32.06 3.47 15.84
C ALA A 11 -31.92 5.00 15.86
N VAL A 12 -31.39 5.57 16.94
CA VAL A 12 -31.09 7.00 17.04
C VAL A 12 -30.04 7.43 16.03
N ALA A 13 -28.97 6.64 15.85
CA ALA A 13 -27.90 6.93 14.90
C ALA A 13 -28.42 6.89 13.44
N PHE A 14 -29.22 5.88 13.07
CA PHE A 14 -29.81 5.78 11.74
C PHE A 14 -30.82 6.92 11.46
N ARG A 15 -31.64 7.26 12.45
CA ARG A 15 -32.57 8.39 12.34
C ARG A 15 -31.83 9.73 12.13
N LYS A 16 -30.74 9.98 12.86
CA LYS A 16 -29.90 11.17 12.67
C LYS A 16 -29.31 11.20 11.26
N ARG A 17 -28.73 10.08 10.83
CA ARG A 17 -28.14 9.96 9.49
C ARG A 17 -29.18 10.15 8.40
N LEU A 18 -30.38 9.56 8.52
CA LEU A 18 -31.46 9.76 7.56
C LEU A 18 -31.82 11.24 7.44
N LYS A 19 -31.96 11.96 8.56
CA LYS A 19 -32.28 13.41 8.53
C LYS A 19 -31.25 14.24 7.77
N GLU A 20 -29.96 13.85 7.84
CA GLU A 20 -28.86 14.52 7.15
C GLU A 20 -28.84 14.22 5.64
N ILE A 21 -29.38 13.10 5.20
CA ILE A 21 -29.33 12.62 3.82
C ILE A 21 -30.64 12.80 3.04
N LEU A 22 -31.79 13.03 3.69
CA LEU A 22 -33.08 13.22 3.03
C LEU A 22 -33.13 14.38 2.00
N HIS A 23 -32.16 15.31 2.09
CA HIS A 23 -31.99 16.40 1.12
C HIS A 23 -30.97 16.11 0.04
N LYS A 24 -30.38 14.89 0.06
CA LYS A 24 -29.33 14.45 -0.87
C LYS A 24 -29.85 13.25 -1.65
N GLU A 25 -29.28 13.05 -2.83
CA GLU A 25 -29.51 11.83 -3.60
C GLU A 25 -28.83 10.63 -2.95
N GLU A 26 -29.18 9.42 -3.39
CA GLU A 26 -28.48 8.19 -3.04
C GLU A 26 -26.96 8.31 -3.27
N THR A 27 -26.20 7.57 -2.49
CA THR A 27 -24.73 7.64 -2.52
C THR A 27 -24.12 6.25 -2.69
N ASP A 28 -22.78 6.18 -2.68
CA ASP A 28 -22.03 4.92 -2.68
C ASP A 28 -22.21 4.07 -1.40
N THR A 29 -22.84 4.62 -0.35
CA THR A 29 -23.10 3.95 0.94
C THR A 29 -24.55 4.05 1.43
N VAL A 30 -25.44 4.64 0.64
CA VAL A 30 -26.85 4.86 1.00
C VAL A 30 -27.75 4.56 -0.19
N GLU A 31 -28.81 3.81 0.06
CA GLU A 31 -29.86 3.47 -0.90
C GLU A 31 -31.22 3.66 -0.28
N PHE A 32 -32.20 4.15 -1.07
CA PHE A 32 -33.58 4.30 -0.70
C PHE A 32 -34.47 3.28 -1.44
N LYS A 33 -35.36 2.62 -0.74
CA LYS A 33 -36.32 1.68 -1.35
C LYS A 33 -37.73 1.91 -0.86
N SER A 34 -38.62 1.91 -1.82
CA SER A 34 -40.04 1.94 -1.54
C SER A 34 -40.50 0.67 -0.83
N TRP A 35 -41.26 0.83 0.24
CA TRP A 35 -41.96 -0.30 0.86
C TRP A 35 -43.29 -0.53 0.22
N VAL A 36 -44.01 0.56 -0.13
CA VAL A 36 -45.38 0.53 -0.63
C VAL A 36 -45.48 -0.08 -2.02
N ASN A 37 -44.44 0.09 -2.84
CA ASN A 37 -44.39 -0.44 -4.19
C ASN A 37 -44.03 -1.92 -4.26
N ALA A 38 -43.56 -2.50 -3.18
CA ALA A 38 -43.21 -3.95 -3.11
C ALA A 38 -44.51 -4.76 -2.93
N ARG A 39 -44.69 -5.78 -3.77
CA ARG A 39 -45.89 -6.63 -3.79
C ARG A 39 -45.99 -7.57 -2.58
N ASN A 40 -44.87 -7.97 -2.04
CA ASN A 40 -44.81 -8.91 -0.92
C ASN A 40 -43.39 -8.93 -0.27
N MET A 41 -43.30 -9.61 0.87
CA MET A 41 -42.03 -9.72 1.63
C MET A 41 -40.87 -10.36 0.82
N LYS A 42 -41.17 -11.27 -0.12
CA LYS A 42 -40.10 -11.89 -0.96
C LYS A 42 -39.44 -10.87 -1.87
N GLU A 43 -40.20 -9.89 -2.38
CA GLU A 43 -39.70 -8.82 -3.23
C GLU A 43 -38.85 -7.84 -2.41
N ILE A 44 -39.28 -7.49 -1.20
CA ILE A 44 -38.50 -6.65 -0.26
C ILE A 44 -37.16 -7.30 0.03
N ILE A 45 -37.14 -8.60 0.34
CA ILE A 45 -35.89 -9.33 0.59
C ILE A 45 -35.01 -9.36 -0.67
N SER A 46 -35.60 -9.55 -1.85
CA SER A 46 -34.83 -9.55 -3.12
C SER A 46 -34.18 -8.21 -3.41
N LEU A 47 -34.90 -7.11 -3.22
CA LEU A 47 -34.36 -5.76 -3.35
C LEU A 47 -33.25 -5.48 -2.33
N ALA A 48 -33.44 -5.94 -1.08
CA ALA A 48 -32.42 -5.82 -0.04
C ALA A 48 -31.16 -6.61 -0.39
N VAL A 49 -31.27 -7.84 -0.87
CA VAL A 49 -30.16 -8.73 -1.20
C VAL A 49 -29.24 -8.12 -2.24
N ASP A 50 -29.78 -7.61 -3.34
CA ASP A 50 -28.98 -7.06 -4.43
C ASP A 50 -28.17 -5.83 -3.98
N GLU A 51 -28.79 -4.91 -3.26
CA GLU A 51 -28.13 -3.70 -2.77
C GLU A 51 -27.12 -4.00 -1.65
N LEU A 52 -27.46 -4.89 -0.72
CA LEU A 52 -26.58 -5.25 0.37
C LEU A 52 -25.36 -6.03 -0.11
N ILE A 53 -25.49 -6.89 -1.12
CA ILE A 53 -24.34 -7.52 -1.80
C ILE A 53 -23.46 -6.44 -2.43
N ALA A 54 -24.04 -5.50 -3.16
CA ALA A 54 -23.28 -4.42 -3.79
C ALA A 54 -22.53 -3.56 -2.76
N PHE A 55 -23.15 -3.29 -1.60
CA PHE A 55 -22.49 -2.60 -0.49
C PHE A 55 -21.41 -3.44 0.18
N ALA A 56 -21.67 -4.73 0.48
CA ALA A 56 -20.72 -5.63 1.10
C ALA A 56 -19.47 -5.81 0.23
N ASN A 57 -19.65 -5.90 -1.10
CA ASN A 57 -18.59 -5.98 -2.10
C ASN A 57 -17.93 -4.61 -2.42
N SER A 58 -18.24 -3.56 -1.67
CA SER A 58 -17.68 -2.22 -1.86
C SER A 58 -17.21 -1.64 -0.52
N LYS A 59 -17.86 -0.61 -0.01
CA LYS A 59 -17.46 0.10 1.23
C LYS A 59 -18.36 -0.19 2.43
N GLY A 60 -19.30 -1.12 2.29
CA GLY A 60 -20.43 -1.24 3.19
C GLY A 60 -21.47 -0.16 2.93
N GLY A 61 -22.64 -0.26 3.58
CA GLY A 61 -23.71 0.71 3.37
C GLY A 61 -24.99 0.39 4.10
N THR A 62 -26.00 1.21 3.87
CA THR A 62 -27.33 1.09 4.47
C THR A 62 -28.43 1.28 3.43
N VAL A 63 -29.38 0.35 3.41
CA VAL A 63 -30.62 0.47 2.64
C VAL A 63 -31.72 0.94 3.59
N TYR A 64 -32.39 2.03 3.24
CA TYR A 64 -33.52 2.58 3.97
C TYR A 64 -34.82 2.22 3.23
N PHE A 65 -35.65 1.37 3.82
CA PHE A 65 -36.95 1.04 3.34
C PHE A 65 -38.01 2.03 3.89
N GLY A 66 -39.01 2.34 3.09
CA GLY A 66 -40.04 3.34 3.38
C GLY A 66 -39.64 4.76 2.99
N VAL A 67 -38.63 4.88 2.12
CA VAL A 67 -38.21 6.14 1.51
C VAL A 67 -38.22 5.97 0.00
N GLU A 68 -38.84 6.90 -0.72
CA GLU A 68 -38.81 6.99 -2.18
C GLU A 68 -37.61 7.83 -2.60
N ASP A 69 -36.99 7.49 -3.72
CA ASP A 69 -35.81 8.20 -4.24
C ASP A 69 -36.17 9.42 -5.10
N ASN A 70 -37.23 9.33 -5.89
CA ASN A 70 -37.55 10.39 -6.84
C ASN A 70 -39.07 10.77 -6.87
N PRO A 71 -39.51 11.84 -6.18
CA PRO A 71 -38.71 12.69 -5.25
C PRO A 71 -38.37 11.96 -3.94
N VAL A 72 -37.32 12.43 -3.23
CA VAL A 72 -36.95 11.85 -1.93
C VAL A 72 -38.06 12.19 -0.90
N VAL A 73 -38.87 11.20 -0.59
CA VAL A 73 -40.04 11.34 0.32
C VAL A 73 -40.13 10.11 1.21
N VAL A 74 -40.32 10.30 2.50
CA VAL A 74 -40.61 9.20 3.41
C VAL A 74 -42.10 8.80 3.24
N THR A 75 -42.31 7.56 2.78
CA THR A 75 -43.67 6.95 2.61
C THR A 75 -44.01 6.04 3.77
N GLY A 76 -43.00 5.44 4.41
CA GLY A 76 -43.10 4.55 5.56
C GLY A 76 -43.25 3.08 5.21
N CYS A 77 -43.04 2.22 6.21
CA CYS A 77 -43.15 0.76 6.16
C CYS A 77 -44.35 0.27 6.95
N ASP A 78 -44.78 -0.99 6.69
CA ASP A 78 -45.78 -1.66 7.51
C ASP A 78 -45.24 -1.90 8.93
N ARG A 79 -46.07 -1.55 9.94
CA ARG A 79 -45.69 -1.76 11.37
C ARG A 79 -45.67 -3.21 11.78
N ASN A 80 -46.33 -4.08 11.03
CA ASN A 80 -46.40 -5.53 11.29
C ASN A 80 -45.33 -6.33 10.49
N TYR A 81 -44.25 -5.67 10.06
CA TYR A 81 -43.20 -6.37 9.34
C TYR A 81 -42.47 -7.38 10.21
N ASP A 82 -42.00 -8.46 9.60
CA ASP A 82 -41.20 -9.50 10.26
C ASP A 82 -39.72 -9.28 9.96
N GLY A 83 -39.01 -8.58 10.87
CA GLY A 83 -37.59 -8.27 10.73
C GLY A 83 -36.69 -9.51 10.75
N GLN A 84 -37.07 -10.53 11.53
CA GLN A 84 -36.34 -11.80 11.58
C GLN A 84 -36.38 -12.52 10.23
N ARG A 85 -37.53 -12.56 9.60
CA ARG A 85 -37.73 -13.14 8.27
C ARG A 85 -36.93 -12.41 7.19
N ILE A 86 -36.75 -11.10 7.32
CA ILE A 86 -35.89 -10.32 6.40
C ILE A 86 -34.45 -10.76 6.56
N ILE A 87 -33.92 -10.82 7.80
CA ILE A 87 -32.54 -11.23 8.08
C ILE A 87 -32.30 -12.66 7.56
N GLU A 88 -33.15 -13.61 7.90
CA GLU A 88 -33.05 -15.00 7.43
C GLU A 88 -33.13 -15.07 5.90
N GLY A 89 -34.03 -14.33 5.28
CA GLY A 89 -34.16 -14.31 3.83
C GLY A 89 -32.96 -13.70 3.09
N ILE A 90 -32.24 -12.77 3.70
CA ILE A 90 -30.96 -12.24 3.18
C ILE A 90 -29.87 -13.30 3.34
N TYR A 91 -29.76 -13.90 4.54
CA TYR A 91 -28.80 -14.94 4.85
C TYR A 91 -28.91 -16.13 3.88
N ASP A 92 -30.11 -16.63 3.63
CA ASP A 92 -30.37 -17.79 2.78
C ASP A 92 -30.16 -17.52 1.27
N ARG A 93 -30.11 -16.26 0.85
CA ARG A 93 -29.99 -15.89 -0.56
C ARG A 93 -28.62 -15.35 -0.94
N THR A 94 -27.65 -15.43 -0.05
CA THR A 94 -26.29 -14.93 -0.27
C THR A 94 -25.24 -16.02 -0.05
N ILE A 95 -24.18 -15.97 -0.84
CA ILE A 95 -23.04 -16.89 -0.76
C ILE A 95 -21.74 -16.07 -0.73
N PRO A 96 -20.89 -16.18 0.34
CA PRO A 96 -21.25 -16.79 1.63
C PRO A 96 -22.43 -16.07 2.30
N PRO A 97 -23.04 -16.67 3.35
CA PRO A 97 -24.14 -16.02 4.06
C PRO A 97 -23.79 -14.63 4.57
N LEU A 98 -24.60 -13.63 4.25
CA LEU A 98 -24.37 -12.23 4.61
C LEU A 98 -25.05 -11.89 5.94
N PHE A 99 -24.27 -11.45 6.92
CA PHE A 99 -24.78 -10.97 8.20
C PHE A 99 -25.10 -9.49 8.12
N THR A 100 -26.37 -9.15 8.40
CA THR A 100 -26.86 -7.77 8.33
C THR A 100 -27.39 -7.28 9.67
N GLU A 101 -27.34 -5.98 9.89
CA GLU A 101 -27.93 -5.32 11.05
C GLU A 101 -29.23 -4.63 10.60
N ILE A 102 -30.34 -4.96 11.25
CA ILE A 102 -31.63 -4.31 11.01
C ILE A 102 -31.99 -3.41 12.19
N SER A 103 -32.54 -2.25 11.92
CA SER A 103 -33.08 -1.31 12.90
C SER A 103 -34.26 -0.58 12.32
N ASP A 104 -35.27 -0.35 13.12
CA ASP A 104 -36.46 0.43 12.76
C ASP A 104 -36.58 1.67 13.66
N PHE A 105 -37.14 2.73 13.13
CA PHE A 105 -37.35 3.96 13.85
C PHE A 105 -38.49 4.79 13.20
N GLU A 106 -39.15 5.64 13.99
CA GLU A 106 -40.12 6.56 13.50
C GLU A 106 -39.49 7.88 12.99
N TYR A 107 -39.91 8.28 11.79
CA TYR A 107 -39.57 9.56 11.20
C TYR A 107 -40.85 10.24 10.72
N GLU A 108 -41.20 11.40 11.30
CA GLU A 108 -42.45 12.13 11.01
C GLU A 108 -43.71 11.28 11.11
N GLY A 109 -43.78 10.39 12.12
CA GLY A 109 -44.91 9.50 12.36
C GLY A 109 -44.99 8.27 11.45
N LYS A 110 -44.04 8.07 10.57
CA LYS A 110 -43.91 6.95 9.65
C LYS A 110 -42.77 6.04 10.07
N LEU A 111 -42.95 4.72 9.95
CA LEU A 111 -41.95 3.74 10.24
C LEU A 111 -40.92 3.63 9.10
N VAL A 112 -39.65 3.73 9.40
CA VAL A 112 -38.54 3.51 8.46
C VAL A 112 -37.71 2.34 8.96
N ILE A 113 -37.31 1.43 8.06
CA ILE A 113 -36.46 0.29 8.36
C ILE A 113 -35.10 0.52 7.69
N ALA A 114 -34.03 0.48 8.47
CA ALA A 114 -32.66 0.56 8.01
C ALA A 114 -32.00 -0.81 8.10
N ILE A 115 -31.45 -1.32 6.99
CA ILE A 115 -30.70 -2.56 6.93
C ILE A 115 -29.29 -2.19 6.50
N SER A 116 -28.29 -2.52 7.33
CA SER A 116 -26.92 -2.16 7.09
C SER A 116 -26.00 -3.38 7.02
N VAL A 117 -24.94 -3.22 6.24
CA VAL A 117 -23.85 -4.19 6.09
C VAL A 117 -22.50 -3.50 6.12
N LYS A 118 -21.50 -4.18 6.68
CA LYS A 118 -20.10 -3.76 6.62
C LYS A 118 -19.40 -4.53 5.51
N ALA A 119 -18.47 -3.87 4.83
CA ALA A 119 -17.52 -4.58 3.99
C ALA A 119 -16.53 -5.29 4.91
N ASP A 120 -16.49 -6.62 4.82
CA ASP A 120 -15.61 -7.48 5.62
C ASP A 120 -14.52 -8.16 4.78
N GLY A 121 -14.45 -7.74 3.52
CA GLY A 121 -13.46 -8.21 2.58
C GLY A 121 -13.72 -9.60 1.99
N LYS A 122 -14.90 -10.14 2.13
CA LYS A 122 -15.32 -11.33 1.38
C LYS A 122 -16.10 -10.93 0.14
N THR A 123 -16.08 -11.81 -0.90
CA THR A 123 -17.00 -11.69 -2.03
C THR A 123 -18.33 -12.31 -1.67
N TYR A 124 -19.35 -11.53 -1.87
CA TYR A 124 -20.72 -11.97 -1.74
C TYR A 124 -21.39 -12.06 -3.11
N THR A 125 -22.10 -13.16 -3.33
CA THR A 125 -22.95 -13.37 -4.52
C THR A 125 -24.33 -13.74 -4.07
N THR A 126 -25.29 -13.56 -4.96
CA THR A 126 -26.61 -14.20 -4.78
C THR A 126 -26.49 -15.72 -4.99
N THR A 127 -27.43 -16.47 -4.47
CA THR A 127 -27.47 -17.96 -4.68
C THR A 127 -27.67 -18.35 -6.15
N ASP A 128 -28.14 -17.45 -7.00
CA ASP A 128 -28.21 -17.61 -8.46
C ASP A 128 -26.95 -17.12 -9.19
N GLY A 129 -25.89 -16.76 -8.45
CA GLY A 129 -24.54 -16.48 -8.98
C GLY A 129 -24.33 -15.02 -9.44
N ARG A 130 -25.24 -14.09 -9.18
CA ARG A 130 -25.03 -12.69 -9.49
C ARG A 130 -24.06 -12.07 -8.47
N CYS A 131 -22.99 -11.46 -8.96
CA CYS A 131 -22.08 -10.66 -8.16
C CYS A 131 -22.26 -9.19 -8.50
N LEU A 132 -22.51 -8.36 -7.49
CA LEU A 132 -22.82 -6.95 -7.65
C LEU A 132 -21.81 -6.10 -6.87
N LYS A 133 -21.50 -4.91 -7.39
CA LYS A 133 -20.71 -3.87 -6.72
C LYS A 133 -21.40 -2.52 -6.79
N ARG A 134 -21.08 -1.63 -5.87
CA ARG A 134 -21.57 -0.25 -5.87
C ARG A 134 -20.68 0.64 -6.72
N LEU A 135 -21.27 1.37 -7.68
CA LEU A 135 -20.60 2.37 -8.49
C LEU A 135 -21.40 3.68 -8.42
N GLY A 136 -20.97 4.57 -7.53
CA GLY A 136 -21.74 5.74 -7.16
C GLY A 136 -23.08 5.33 -6.54
N ARG A 137 -24.19 5.82 -7.09
CA ARG A 137 -25.55 5.48 -6.63
C ARG A 137 -26.15 4.22 -7.25
N ASN A 138 -25.43 3.53 -8.15
CA ASN A 138 -25.97 2.36 -8.84
C ASN A 138 -25.27 1.09 -8.43
N SER A 139 -26.02 0.00 -8.29
CA SER A 139 -25.51 -1.36 -8.18
C SER A 139 -25.31 -1.93 -9.58
N LYS A 140 -24.10 -2.40 -9.89
CA LYS A 140 -23.68 -2.93 -11.19
C LYS A 140 -23.13 -4.35 -11.03
N PRO A 141 -23.25 -5.20 -12.07
CA PRO A 141 -22.51 -6.47 -12.09
C PRO A 141 -21.01 -6.23 -11.84
N ALA A 142 -20.43 -7.05 -11.01
CA ALA A 142 -19.00 -7.03 -10.71
C ALA A 142 -18.31 -8.20 -11.42
N TYR A 143 -17.16 -7.92 -12.05
CA TYR A 143 -16.33 -8.94 -12.65
C TYR A 143 -15.23 -9.39 -11.66
N PRO A 144 -14.71 -10.64 -11.75
CA PRO A 144 -13.72 -11.16 -10.81
C PRO A 144 -12.47 -10.27 -10.65
N ASP A 145 -11.97 -9.69 -11.74
CA ASP A 145 -10.78 -8.83 -11.73
C ASP A 145 -11.05 -7.50 -10.98
N GLU A 146 -12.25 -6.95 -11.12
CA GLU A 146 -12.65 -5.72 -10.42
C GLU A 146 -12.84 -5.94 -8.92
N LEU A 147 -13.29 -7.14 -8.54
CA LEU A 147 -13.42 -7.54 -7.14
C LEU A 147 -12.04 -7.71 -6.49
N SER A 148 -11.07 -8.25 -7.21
CA SER A 148 -9.69 -8.36 -6.72
C SER A 148 -9.10 -7.00 -6.35
N ALA A 149 -9.36 -5.96 -7.14
CA ALA A 149 -8.94 -4.59 -6.86
C ALA A 149 -9.64 -4.00 -5.61
N VAL A 150 -10.95 -4.22 -5.48
CA VAL A 150 -11.73 -3.80 -4.28
C VAL A 150 -11.27 -4.58 -3.05
N TYR A 151 -10.95 -5.87 -3.20
CA TYR A 151 -10.38 -6.68 -2.11
C TYR A 151 -9.05 -6.13 -1.64
N SER A 152 -8.18 -5.77 -2.55
CA SER A 152 -6.89 -5.16 -2.22
C SER A 152 -7.06 -3.83 -1.47
N SER A 153 -8.08 -3.04 -1.78
CA SER A 153 -8.31 -1.73 -1.16
C SER A 153 -9.10 -1.78 0.17
N VAL A 154 -10.03 -2.73 0.32
CA VAL A 154 -10.89 -2.85 1.53
C VAL A 154 -10.28 -3.80 2.56
N GLN A 155 -9.54 -4.82 2.12
CA GLN A 155 -8.87 -5.79 3.01
C GLN A 155 -7.50 -5.36 3.47
N ASN A 156 -6.96 -4.22 3.02
CA ASN A 156 -5.66 -3.82 3.53
C ASN A 156 -5.74 -2.63 4.50
N PRO A 157 -6.32 -2.80 5.71
CA PRO A 157 -5.73 -2.12 6.82
C PRO A 157 -4.34 -2.68 6.90
N ASP A 158 -3.34 -1.95 6.39
CA ASP A 158 -1.91 -2.18 6.54
C ASP A 158 -1.55 -3.58 7.06
N PHE A 159 -1.25 -4.53 6.14
CA PHE A 159 -0.91 -5.90 6.54
C PHE A 159 0.22 -5.91 7.58
N SER A 160 1.17 -4.98 7.46
CA SER A 160 2.30 -4.87 8.38
C SER A 160 1.89 -4.47 9.80
N GLY A 161 0.75 -3.82 9.97
CA GLY A 161 0.20 -3.42 11.28
C GLY A 161 -0.62 -4.51 11.98
N ARG A 162 -0.85 -5.66 11.36
CA ARG A 162 -1.60 -6.78 11.95
C ARG A 162 -0.82 -7.45 13.06
N ILE A 163 -1.52 -7.82 14.13
CA ILE A 163 -0.96 -8.59 15.25
C ILE A 163 -0.79 -10.04 14.82
N ILE A 164 0.34 -10.64 15.18
CA ILE A 164 0.60 -12.07 15.02
C ILE A 164 0.14 -12.79 16.29
N GLY A 165 -1.02 -13.44 16.26
CA GLY A 165 -1.64 -14.07 17.43
C GLY A 165 -0.78 -15.16 18.12
N GLU A 166 0.15 -15.77 17.42
CA GLU A 166 1.08 -16.79 17.95
C GLU A 166 2.41 -16.21 18.44
N SER A 167 2.64 -14.90 18.28
CA SER A 167 3.87 -14.25 18.73
C SER A 167 3.86 -13.95 20.23
N THR A 168 5.04 -13.89 20.80
CA THR A 168 5.29 -13.47 22.19
C THR A 168 6.46 -12.51 22.24
N LEU A 169 6.72 -11.86 23.38
CA LEU A 169 7.92 -11.03 23.57
C LEU A 169 9.23 -11.87 23.50
N ASP A 170 9.15 -13.19 23.68
CA ASP A 170 10.31 -14.08 23.50
C ASP A 170 10.75 -14.15 22.03
N ASP A 171 9.91 -13.79 21.09
CA ASP A 171 10.23 -13.73 19.66
C ASP A 171 11.08 -12.49 19.31
N VAL A 172 11.23 -11.53 20.23
CA VAL A 172 12.03 -10.31 20.04
C VAL A 172 13.51 -10.61 20.19
N ASN A 173 14.31 -10.13 19.23
CA ASN A 173 15.76 -10.10 19.31
C ASN A 173 16.22 -8.77 19.96
N LYS A 174 16.69 -8.84 21.21
CA LYS A 174 17.13 -7.66 21.95
C LYS A 174 18.34 -6.95 21.31
N LEU A 175 19.16 -7.68 20.58
CA LEU A 175 20.31 -7.08 19.86
C LEU A 175 19.80 -6.20 18.69
N GLU A 176 18.74 -6.62 18.02
CA GLU A 176 18.13 -5.79 16.97
C GLU A 176 17.48 -4.54 17.55
N VAL A 177 16.78 -4.64 18.70
CA VAL A 177 16.23 -3.47 19.39
C VAL A 177 17.32 -2.49 19.75
N TYR A 178 18.41 -2.97 20.35
CA TYR A 178 19.58 -2.16 20.68
C TYR A 178 20.19 -1.51 19.42
N SER A 179 20.38 -2.28 18.36
CA SER A 179 20.91 -1.78 17.08
C SER A 179 20.03 -0.67 16.49
N LEU A 180 18.70 -0.83 16.52
CA LEU A 180 17.78 0.20 16.03
C LEU A 180 17.87 1.50 16.84
N LYS A 181 17.94 1.41 18.16
CA LYS A 181 18.13 2.56 19.04
C LYS A 181 19.43 3.31 18.76
N GLU A 182 20.56 2.58 18.65
CA GLU A 182 21.86 3.18 18.34
C GLU A 182 21.88 3.84 16.96
N LYS A 183 21.32 3.17 15.95
CA LYS A 183 21.22 3.74 14.60
C LYS A 183 20.34 4.99 14.58
N LEU A 184 19.27 5.03 15.37
CA LEU A 184 18.43 6.24 15.50
C LEU A 184 19.19 7.38 16.19
N ARG A 185 19.95 7.12 17.25
CA ARG A 185 20.79 8.13 17.92
C ARG A 185 21.77 8.79 16.96
N VAL A 186 22.38 7.99 16.07
CA VAL A 186 23.29 8.51 15.06
C VAL A 186 22.57 9.37 14.01
N ARG A 187 21.38 8.95 13.57
CA ARG A 187 20.61 9.65 12.52
C ARG A 187 19.86 10.87 13.03
N ASP A 188 19.41 10.83 14.26
CA ASP A 188 18.66 11.92 14.91
C ASP A 188 19.05 12.07 16.39
N SER A 189 20.10 12.84 16.63
CA SER A 189 20.62 13.11 17.97
C SER A 189 19.63 13.86 18.89
N LYS A 190 18.52 14.35 18.36
CA LYS A 190 17.46 15.05 19.12
C LYS A 190 16.29 14.14 19.47
N SER A 191 16.25 12.92 18.95
CA SER A 191 15.19 11.97 19.24
C SER A 191 15.31 11.44 20.66
N THR A 192 14.22 11.44 21.42
CA THR A 192 14.12 10.85 22.76
C THR A 192 13.67 9.39 22.72
N LEU A 193 13.24 8.87 21.57
CA LEU A 193 12.79 7.49 21.40
C LEU A 193 13.83 6.45 21.87
N PRO A 194 15.13 6.58 21.56
CA PRO A 194 16.12 5.61 22.00
C PRO A 194 16.33 5.53 23.53
N ASP A 195 15.85 6.52 24.27
CA ASP A 195 16.00 6.59 25.73
C ASP A 195 14.87 5.86 26.49
N LEU A 196 13.78 5.51 25.81
CA LEU A 196 12.72 4.67 26.34
C LEU A 196 13.24 3.26 26.69
N ASP A 197 12.55 2.53 27.58
CA ASP A 197 12.83 1.10 27.71
C ASP A 197 12.51 0.35 26.40
N ASP A 198 12.94 -0.91 26.27
CA ASP A 198 12.82 -1.64 25.03
C ASP A 198 11.36 -1.88 24.61
N ILE A 199 10.50 -2.15 25.58
CA ILE A 199 9.08 -2.43 25.30
C ILE A 199 8.33 -1.13 25.00
N GLU A 200 8.60 -0.04 25.72
CA GLU A 200 8.03 1.26 25.43
C GLU A 200 8.45 1.75 24.04
N PHE A 201 9.73 1.61 23.68
CA PHE A 201 10.23 1.92 22.34
C PHE A 201 9.48 1.15 21.25
N LEU A 202 9.27 -0.15 21.45
CA LEU A 202 8.54 -0.99 20.49
C LEU A 202 7.05 -0.64 20.41
N ARG A 203 6.41 -0.28 21.54
CA ARG A 203 5.01 0.16 21.56
C ARG A 203 4.84 1.51 20.86
N ASP A 204 5.72 2.45 21.11
CA ASP A 204 5.67 3.79 20.50
C ASP A 204 5.78 3.71 18.96
N LEU A 205 6.61 2.80 18.47
CA LEU A 205 6.69 2.46 17.06
C LEU A 205 5.58 1.51 16.56
N GLN A 206 4.63 1.12 17.42
CA GLN A 206 3.55 0.16 17.11
C GLN A 206 4.06 -1.23 16.64
N LEU A 207 5.28 -1.58 16.93
CA LEU A 207 5.88 -2.89 16.63
C LEU A 207 5.38 -3.98 17.58
N VAL A 208 4.97 -3.58 18.79
CA VAL A 208 4.27 -4.40 19.79
C VAL A 208 2.93 -3.75 20.09
N LYS A 209 1.87 -4.56 20.17
CA LYS A 209 0.51 -4.14 20.52
C LYS A 209 -0.12 -5.11 21.50
N TYR A 210 -1.13 -4.64 22.24
CA TYR A 210 -1.95 -5.48 23.10
C TYR A 210 -3.00 -6.28 22.28
N ASP A 211 -3.09 -7.56 22.55
CA ASP A 211 -4.15 -8.47 22.11
C ASP A 211 -4.86 -8.99 23.37
N GLY A 212 -5.93 -8.33 23.78
CA GLY A 212 -6.47 -8.45 25.13
C GLY A 212 -5.45 -7.96 26.17
N ASP A 213 -5.06 -8.83 27.09
CA ASP A 213 -4.08 -8.54 28.16
C ASP A 213 -2.65 -8.98 27.80
N VAL A 214 -2.43 -9.50 26.59
CA VAL A 214 -1.13 -10.06 26.16
C VAL A 214 -0.48 -9.13 25.13
N GLU A 215 0.81 -8.86 25.32
CA GLU A 215 1.62 -8.15 24.34
C GLU A 215 2.11 -9.07 23.24
N ARG A 216 1.89 -8.66 22.00
CA ARG A 216 2.24 -9.41 20.80
C ARG A 216 2.94 -8.55 19.76
N LEU A 217 3.74 -9.18 18.93
CA LEU A 217 4.35 -8.52 17.79
C LEU A 217 3.31 -8.26 16.68
N THR A 218 3.44 -7.12 16.05
CA THR A 218 2.85 -6.91 14.72
C THR A 218 3.72 -7.55 13.65
N ILE A 219 3.21 -7.67 12.42
CA ILE A 219 4.04 -8.12 11.27
C ILE A 219 5.28 -7.23 11.13
N ALA A 220 5.11 -5.89 11.20
CA ALA A 220 6.24 -4.97 11.20
C ALA A 220 7.18 -5.23 12.39
N GLY A 221 6.64 -5.47 13.60
CA GLY A 221 7.45 -5.81 14.77
C GLY A 221 8.33 -7.02 14.54
N LEU A 222 7.76 -8.10 14.01
CA LEU A 222 8.54 -9.30 13.66
C LEU A 222 9.61 -8.99 12.61
N LEU A 223 9.28 -8.18 11.60
CA LEU A 223 10.19 -7.83 10.51
C LEU A 223 11.32 -6.86 10.95
N PHE A 224 11.12 -6.03 11.98
CA PHE A 224 12.17 -5.11 12.44
C PHE A 224 13.03 -5.70 13.56
N VAL A 225 12.43 -6.46 14.49
CA VAL A 225 13.11 -6.90 15.70
C VAL A 225 12.90 -8.39 16.02
N GLY A 226 12.35 -9.17 15.12
CA GLY A 226 12.14 -10.60 15.31
C GLY A 226 13.44 -11.40 15.30
N LYS A 227 13.51 -12.50 16.07
CA LYS A 227 14.55 -13.50 15.91
C LYS A 227 14.42 -14.18 14.55
N GLU A 228 15.54 -14.58 13.93
CA GLU A 228 15.53 -15.30 12.65
C GLU A 228 14.63 -16.53 12.67
N VAL A 229 14.73 -17.36 13.70
CA VAL A 229 13.89 -18.55 13.89
C VAL A 229 12.40 -18.20 14.02
N SER A 230 12.07 -17.04 14.59
CA SER A 230 10.70 -16.55 14.73
C SER A 230 10.16 -16.04 13.39
N ILE A 231 10.98 -15.33 12.59
CA ILE A 231 10.64 -14.92 11.23
C ILE A 231 10.36 -16.15 10.37
N GLN A 232 11.26 -17.16 10.41
CA GLN A 232 11.08 -18.41 9.66
C GLN A 232 9.81 -19.17 10.04
N ARG A 233 9.41 -19.13 11.32
CA ARG A 233 8.22 -19.81 11.83
C ARG A 233 6.93 -19.04 11.56
N LEU A 234 6.92 -17.73 11.82
CA LEU A 234 5.69 -16.91 11.83
C LEU A 234 5.41 -16.21 10.50
N LEU A 235 6.45 -15.98 9.69
CA LEU A 235 6.36 -15.30 8.39
C LEU A 235 7.37 -15.90 7.39
N PRO A 236 7.27 -17.21 7.08
CA PRO A 236 8.28 -17.94 6.30
C PRO A 236 8.50 -17.37 4.90
N GLN A 237 7.51 -16.69 4.34
CA GLN A 237 7.60 -16.02 3.04
C GLN A 237 8.43 -14.72 3.07
N ALA A 238 8.75 -14.16 4.24
CA ALA A 238 9.59 -12.94 4.35
C ALA A 238 11.05 -13.24 4.02
N GLU A 239 11.31 -13.57 2.77
CA GLU A 239 12.62 -13.98 2.25
C GLU A 239 13.13 -12.99 1.22
N VAL A 240 14.42 -12.68 1.30
CA VAL A 240 15.17 -11.91 0.30
C VAL A 240 16.33 -12.77 -0.19
N ILE A 241 16.43 -12.97 -1.50
CA ILE A 241 17.45 -13.79 -2.14
C ILE A 241 18.36 -12.89 -2.98
N TYR A 242 19.63 -12.90 -2.67
CA TYR A 242 20.66 -12.24 -3.47
C TYR A 242 21.36 -13.26 -4.36
N LEU A 243 21.52 -12.90 -5.63
CA LEU A 243 22.25 -13.68 -6.63
C LEU A 243 23.29 -12.78 -7.30
N HIS A 244 24.54 -13.27 -7.38
CA HIS A 244 25.62 -12.60 -8.12
C HIS A 244 25.96 -13.40 -9.37
N TYR A 245 26.15 -12.69 -10.47
CA TYR A 245 26.53 -13.21 -11.77
C TYR A 245 27.79 -12.49 -12.25
N SER A 246 28.89 -13.21 -12.49
CA SER A 246 30.12 -12.64 -13.04
C SER A 246 30.06 -12.45 -14.57
N ALA A 247 29.07 -13.05 -15.21
CA ALA A 247 28.77 -12.89 -16.65
C ALA A 247 27.29 -12.59 -16.84
N ASP A 248 26.91 -12.08 -18.01
CA ASP A 248 25.51 -11.87 -18.38
C ASP A 248 24.82 -13.19 -18.80
N ASN A 249 25.12 -14.25 -18.08
CA ASN A 249 24.51 -15.57 -18.24
C ASN A 249 23.42 -15.76 -17.18
N LEU A 250 22.18 -16.02 -17.61
CA LEU A 250 21.04 -16.18 -16.72
C LEU A 250 20.96 -17.58 -16.05
N GLU A 251 21.77 -18.53 -16.51
CA GLU A 251 21.68 -19.94 -16.08
C GLU A 251 22.56 -20.26 -14.86
N GLU A 252 23.68 -19.54 -14.65
CA GLU A 252 24.63 -19.82 -13.59
C GLU A 252 24.93 -18.56 -12.77
N TYR A 253 24.67 -18.59 -11.47
CA TYR A 253 25.11 -17.58 -10.53
C TYR A 253 26.36 -18.06 -9.77
N ASP A 254 27.29 -17.13 -9.48
CA ASP A 254 28.54 -17.46 -8.76
C ASP A 254 28.34 -17.46 -7.24
N ALA A 255 27.38 -16.67 -6.76
CA ALA A 255 27.06 -16.59 -5.34
C ALA A 255 25.57 -16.42 -5.10
N ARG A 256 25.09 -17.05 -4.02
CA ARG A 256 23.72 -16.95 -3.53
C ARG A 256 23.71 -16.69 -2.04
N LEU A 257 22.80 -15.84 -1.59
CA LEU A 257 22.56 -15.56 -0.18
C LEU A 257 21.07 -15.45 0.07
N ASP A 258 20.53 -16.35 0.90
CA ASP A 258 19.13 -16.39 1.29
C ASP A 258 19.00 -15.77 2.68
N LEU A 259 18.15 -14.74 2.82
CA LEU A 259 18.00 -13.95 4.04
C LEU A 259 16.56 -13.98 4.54
N LYS A 260 16.38 -14.43 5.78
CA LYS A 260 15.16 -14.31 6.58
C LYS A 260 15.48 -13.63 7.90
N LEU A 261 15.93 -12.40 7.80
CA LEU A 261 16.45 -11.59 8.90
C LEU A 261 15.59 -10.33 9.08
N PRO A 262 15.75 -9.61 10.21
CA PRO A 262 15.16 -8.28 10.36
C PRO A 262 15.56 -7.34 9.23
N LEU A 263 14.61 -6.48 8.81
CA LEU A 263 14.75 -5.67 7.59
C LEU A 263 16.02 -4.84 7.55
N ILE A 264 16.41 -4.23 8.68
CA ILE A 264 17.62 -3.40 8.72
C ILE A 264 18.88 -4.26 8.56
N SER A 265 18.91 -5.45 9.18
CA SER A 265 19.99 -6.40 9.02
C SER A 265 20.08 -6.94 7.58
N VAL A 266 18.94 -7.10 6.88
CA VAL A 266 18.90 -7.43 5.43
C VAL A 266 19.54 -6.30 4.62
N ILE A 267 19.14 -5.05 4.88
CA ILE A 267 19.66 -3.88 4.16
C ILE A 267 21.16 -3.74 4.34
N ASP A 268 21.65 -3.82 5.58
CA ASP A 268 23.08 -3.70 5.88
C ASP A 268 23.91 -4.81 5.16
N LYS A 269 23.47 -6.09 5.29
CA LYS A 269 24.18 -7.23 4.67
C LYS A 269 24.18 -7.17 3.14
N LEU A 270 23.05 -6.77 2.54
CA LEU A 270 22.98 -6.68 1.08
C LEU A 270 23.77 -5.49 0.55
N THR A 271 23.77 -4.36 1.27
CA THR A 271 24.59 -3.20 0.92
C THR A 271 26.08 -3.59 0.93
N GLU A 272 26.56 -4.21 2.01
CA GLU A 272 27.92 -4.70 2.09
C GLU A 272 28.25 -5.69 0.95
N ARG A 273 27.32 -6.61 0.67
CA ARG A 273 27.52 -7.63 -0.36
C ARG A 273 27.57 -7.04 -1.76
N VAL A 274 26.70 -6.09 -2.09
CA VAL A 274 26.69 -5.41 -3.39
C VAL A 274 27.96 -4.58 -3.55
N GLN A 275 28.38 -3.85 -2.53
CA GLN A 275 29.59 -3.03 -2.59
C GLN A 275 30.87 -3.87 -2.76
N ALA A 276 30.90 -5.09 -2.20
CA ALA A 276 32.05 -6.00 -2.36
C ALA A 276 32.34 -6.41 -3.82
N TYR A 277 31.34 -6.34 -4.70
CA TYR A 277 31.47 -6.62 -6.13
C TYR A 277 31.38 -5.37 -7.01
N SER A 278 31.13 -4.19 -6.43
CA SER A 278 31.06 -2.92 -7.16
C SER A 278 32.45 -2.38 -7.43
N LYS A 279 32.63 -1.75 -8.60
CA LYS A 279 33.87 -1.06 -8.99
C LYS A 279 33.66 0.43 -8.87
N ILE A 280 34.79 1.15 -8.81
CA ILE A 280 34.80 2.61 -8.82
C ILE A 280 35.47 3.05 -10.13
N GLU A 281 34.73 3.81 -10.93
CA GLU A 281 35.26 4.45 -12.13
C GLU A 281 35.69 5.89 -11.81
N ASN A 282 36.78 6.34 -12.41
CA ASN A 282 37.32 7.68 -12.20
C ASN A 282 37.16 8.55 -13.42
N ILE A 283 36.38 9.63 -13.28
CA ILE A 283 36.15 10.61 -14.34
C ILE A 283 36.95 11.86 -14.06
N GLN A 284 37.74 12.32 -15.05
CA GLN A 284 38.44 13.60 -14.97
C GLN A 284 37.50 14.74 -15.33
N VAL A 285 37.25 15.66 -14.39
CA VAL A 285 36.43 16.87 -14.59
C VAL A 285 37.32 18.08 -14.31
N GLY A 286 37.85 18.70 -15.38
CA GLY A 286 38.82 19.77 -15.25
C GLY A 286 40.07 19.32 -14.47
N LEU A 287 40.36 20.00 -13.34
CA LEU A 287 41.46 19.64 -12.42
C LEU A 287 41.05 18.60 -11.37
N PHE A 288 39.77 18.23 -11.27
CA PHE A 288 39.26 17.32 -10.26
C PHE A 288 39.08 15.93 -10.84
N ARG A 289 39.19 14.93 -9.95
CA ARG A 289 38.88 13.54 -10.24
C ARG A 289 37.60 13.19 -9.47
N LEU A 290 36.56 12.79 -10.20
CA LEU A 290 35.30 12.33 -9.64
C LEU A 290 35.32 10.80 -9.60
N GLU A 291 35.07 10.25 -8.43
CA GLU A 291 34.91 8.80 -8.23
C GLU A 291 33.41 8.46 -8.38
N VAL A 292 33.09 7.55 -9.28
CA VAL A 292 31.72 7.08 -9.53
C VAL A 292 31.66 5.58 -9.30
N GLU A 293 30.88 5.17 -8.34
CA GLU A 293 30.63 3.77 -8.04
C GLU A 293 29.74 3.14 -9.11
N ASP A 294 29.95 1.84 -9.45
CA ASP A 294 29.04 1.08 -10.32
C ASP A 294 27.61 1.16 -9.81
N PHE A 295 27.43 0.88 -8.52
CA PHE A 295 26.14 0.93 -7.84
C PHE A 295 26.26 1.78 -6.58
N PRO A 296 25.90 3.08 -6.64
CA PRO A 296 26.02 3.96 -5.50
C PRO A 296 25.25 3.42 -4.29
N GLU A 297 25.88 3.38 -3.16
CA GLU A 297 25.33 2.80 -1.93
C GLU A 297 23.95 3.39 -1.63
N ARG A 298 23.81 4.72 -1.71
CA ARG A 298 22.56 5.41 -1.45
C ARG A 298 21.44 5.01 -2.41
N VAL A 299 21.74 4.83 -3.70
CA VAL A 299 20.78 4.40 -4.71
C VAL A 299 20.29 2.97 -4.43
N PHE A 300 21.24 2.09 -4.12
CA PHE A 300 20.90 0.69 -3.80
C PHE A 300 20.09 0.57 -2.52
N GLN A 301 20.46 1.28 -1.46
CA GLN A 301 19.72 1.29 -0.19
C GLN A 301 18.30 1.80 -0.39
N GLU A 302 18.11 2.91 -1.12
CA GLU A 302 16.78 3.46 -1.39
C GLU A 302 15.93 2.49 -2.22
N ALA A 303 16.51 1.85 -3.24
CA ALA A 303 15.83 0.85 -4.04
C ALA A 303 15.38 -0.36 -3.21
N LEU A 304 16.23 -0.82 -2.28
CA LEU A 304 15.92 -1.94 -1.40
C LEU A 304 14.87 -1.56 -0.34
N LEU A 305 14.97 -0.36 0.25
CA LEU A 305 13.96 0.19 1.17
C LEU A 305 12.58 0.27 0.50
N ASN A 306 12.53 0.75 -0.75
CA ASN A 306 11.29 0.79 -1.53
C ASN A 306 10.76 -0.62 -1.79
N ALA A 307 11.60 -1.56 -2.20
CA ALA A 307 11.19 -2.94 -2.40
C ALA A 307 10.57 -3.53 -1.11
N LEU A 308 11.24 -3.41 0.04
CA LEU A 308 10.78 -3.96 1.32
C LEU A 308 9.52 -3.27 1.85
N SER A 309 9.38 -1.94 1.64
CA SER A 309 8.19 -1.19 2.06
C SER A 309 6.96 -1.48 1.21
N HIS A 310 7.16 -1.79 -0.07
CA HIS A 310 6.09 -2.05 -1.03
C HIS A 310 5.86 -3.53 -1.34
N ARG A 311 6.65 -4.44 -0.75
CA ARG A 311 6.47 -5.88 -0.90
C ARG A 311 5.07 -6.32 -0.50
N ASP A 312 4.50 -7.25 -1.25
CA ASP A 312 3.35 -8.02 -0.77
C ASP A 312 3.81 -9.16 0.14
N TYR A 313 3.69 -8.96 1.46
CA TYR A 313 4.05 -9.98 2.46
C TYR A 313 3.03 -11.11 2.57
N GLN A 314 1.92 -11.07 1.84
CA GLN A 314 0.99 -12.19 1.70
C GLN A 314 1.40 -13.14 0.57
N SER A 315 2.24 -12.67 -0.35
CA SER A 315 2.80 -13.49 -1.42
C SER A 315 3.89 -14.44 -0.91
N ASN A 316 3.88 -15.68 -1.38
CA ASN A 316 4.93 -16.66 -1.09
C ASN A 316 6.22 -16.44 -1.90
N ALA A 317 6.23 -15.53 -2.86
CA ALA A 317 7.42 -15.22 -3.64
C ALA A 317 8.43 -14.41 -2.83
N ALA A 318 9.73 -14.69 -3.00
CA ALA A 318 10.82 -13.93 -2.39
C ALA A 318 11.08 -12.60 -3.13
N VAL A 319 11.70 -11.64 -2.46
CA VAL A 319 12.36 -10.52 -3.14
C VAL A 319 13.69 -11.04 -3.71
N TYR A 320 13.94 -10.82 -5.00
CA TYR A 320 15.23 -11.15 -5.62
C TYR A 320 16.04 -9.90 -5.86
N VAL A 321 17.31 -9.95 -5.48
CA VAL A 321 18.33 -8.95 -5.80
C VAL A 321 19.38 -9.65 -6.66
N LYS A 322 19.40 -9.37 -7.97
CA LYS A 322 20.28 -9.99 -8.95
C LYS A 322 21.32 -8.96 -9.39
N GLN A 323 22.59 -9.19 -9.04
CA GLN A 323 23.70 -8.33 -9.43
C GLN A 323 24.46 -8.94 -10.60
N TYR A 324 24.46 -8.24 -11.73
CA TYR A 324 25.21 -8.53 -12.94
C TYR A 324 26.38 -7.58 -13.10
N PRO A 325 27.32 -7.84 -14.02
CA PRO A 325 28.45 -6.92 -14.23
C PRO A 325 28.07 -5.50 -14.62
N ASP A 326 26.91 -5.33 -15.27
CA ASP A 326 26.45 -4.08 -15.86
C ASP A 326 25.16 -3.53 -15.21
N ARG A 327 24.52 -4.28 -14.34
CA ARG A 327 23.22 -3.88 -13.71
C ARG A 327 22.91 -4.64 -12.43
N ILE A 328 22.04 -4.03 -11.62
CA ILE A 328 21.29 -4.73 -10.56
C ILE A 328 19.84 -4.76 -10.94
N VAL A 329 19.20 -5.92 -10.74
CA VAL A 329 17.75 -6.10 -10.91
C VAL A 329 17.16 -6.48 -9.57
N ILE A 330 16.19 -5.68 -9.08
CA ILE A 330 15.42 -5.98 -7.86
C ILE A 330 14.01 -6.36 -8.30
N GLU A 331 13.62 -7.61 -8.06
CA GLU A 331 12.29 -8.14 -8.34
C GLU A 331 11.51 -8.26 -7.03
N ASN A 332 10.39 -7.57 -6.94
CA ASN A 332 9.59 -7.44 -5.73
C ASN A 332 8.19 -7.98 -5.94
N PRO A 333 7.73 -8.95 -5.10
CA PRO A 333 6.36 -9.44 -5.15
C PRO A 333 5.34 -8.33 -4.83
N GLY A 334 4.26 -8.29 -5.60
CA GLY A 334 3.21 -7.29 -5.57
C GLY A 334 3.37 -6.25 -6.68
N GLY A 335 2.38 -6.17 -7.60
CA GLY A 335 2.32 -5.16 -8.65
C GLY A 335 2.22 -3.74 -8.11
N PHE A 336 2.23 -2.74 -8.97
CA PHE A 336 1.95 -1.36 -8.56
C PHE A 336 0.57 -1.24 -7.92
N LEU A 337 0.44 -0.33 -6.96
CA LEU A 337 -0.86 0.04 -6.40
C LEU A 337 -1.67 0.86 -7.42
N ASP A 338 -3.00 0.86 -7.23
CA ASP A 338 -3.92 1.55 -8.15
C ASP A 338 -3.51 3.00 -8.42
N GLY A 339 -3.48 3.35 -9.70
CA GLY A 339 -3.11 4.67 -10.18
C GLY A 339 -1.61 4.88 -10.42
N ILE A 340 -0.73 3.97 -9.96
CA ILE A 340 0.71 4.03 -10.21
C ILE A 340 1.04 3.21 -11.46
N THR A 341 1.85 3.80 -12.35
CA THR A 341 2.33 3.19 -13.60
C THR A 341 3.80 3.49 -13.78
N GLU A 342 4.45 2.81 -14.72
CA GLU A 342 5.83 3.11 -15.13
C GLU A 342 5.99 4.55 -15.62
N ASP A 343 4.93 5.11 -16.23
CA ASP A 343 4.94 6.45 -16.83
C ASP A 343 4.67 7.58 -15.83
N ASN A 344 4.22 7.29 -14.60
CA ASN A 344 3.92 8.32 -13.59
C ASN A 344 4.62 8.12 -12.23
N ILE A 345 5.45 7.11 -12.09
CA ILE A 345 6.07 6.74 -10.80
C ILE A 345 6.90 7.87 -10.16
N ILE A 346 7.45 8.79 -10.96
CA ILE A 346 8.22 9.94 -10.47
C ILE A 346 7.28 11.02 -9.88
N THR A 347 6.10 11.20 -10.45
CA THR A 347 5.21 12.32 -10.11
C THR A 347 4.01 11.92 -9.27
N HIS A 348 3.71 10.62 -9.21
CA HIS A 348 2.61 10.10 -8.39
C HIS A 348 2.96 10.20 -6.90
N PRO A 349 2.03 10.67 -6.04
CA PRO A 349 2.24 10.63 -4.60
C PRO A 349 2.56 9.23 -4.11
N SER A 350 3.54 9.09 -3.23
CA SER A 350 3.91 7.80 -2.65
C SER A 350 2.80 7.26 -1.76
N ILE A 351 2.34 6.06 -2.06
CA ILE A 351 1.35 5.31 -1.25
C ILE A 351 2.02 4.00 -0.84
N PRO A 352 2.44 3.83 0.42
CA PRO A 352 3.09 2.59 0.84
C PRO A 352 2.07 1.44 0.94
N ARG A 353 2.43 0.25 0.43
CA ARG A 353 1.65 -0.98 0.63
C ARG A 353 1.62 -1.38 2.11
N ASN A 354 2.75 -1.21 2.80
CA ASN A 354 2.92 -1.53 4.22
C ASN A 354 3.15 -0.24 5.02
N LYS A 355 2.05 0.35 5.45
CA LYS A 355 2.06 1.67 6.10
C LYS A 355 2.92 1.68 7.36
N LEU A 356 2.76 0.69 8.26
CA LEU A 356 3.53 0.64 9.50
C LEU A 356 5.02 0.43 9.25
N ILE A 357 5.41 -0.35 8.24
CA ILE A 357 6.82 -0.48 7.83
C ILE A 357 7.37 0.87 7.38
N ALA A 358 6.64 1.57 6.49
CA ALA A 358 7.07 2.88 5.98
C ALA A 358 7.17 3.94 7.11
N GLU A 359 6.18 3.99 8.00
CA GLU A 359 6.18 4.88 9.17
C GLU A 359 7.34 4.56 10.13
N THR A 360 7.62 3.28 10.36
CA THR A 360 8.75 2.85 11.20
C THR A 360 10.08 3.26 10.58
N LEU A 361 10.30 3.03 9.28
CA LEU A 361 11.50 3.48 8.56
C LEU A 361 11.67 4.99 8.62
N GLN A 362 10.56 5.74 8.56
CA GLN A 362 10.56 7.19 8.67
C GLN A 362 10.92 7.65 10.10
N ASN A 363 10.34 7.02 11.14
CA ASN A 363 10.65 7.32 12.52
C ASN A 363 12.11 7.01 12.86
N LEU A 364 12.65 5.94 12.28
CA LEU A 364 14.05 5.55 12.38
C LEU A 364 14.99 6.36 11.46
N LYS A 365 14.47 7.35 10.71
CA LYS A 365 15.23 8.22 9.79
C LYS A 365 15.98 7.47 8.67
N TYR A 366 15.44 6.34 8.23
CA TYR A 366 15.94 5.65 7.05
C TYR A 366 15.39 6.26 5.77
N VAL A 367 14.16 6.76 5.78
CA VAL A 367 13.53 7.45 4.66
C VAL A 367 13.06 8.85 5.08
N GLN A 368 13.03 9.78 4.12
CA GLN A 368 12.51 11.14 4.35
C GLN A 368 10.99 11.19 4.15
N ARG A 369 10.34 12.16 4.82
CA ARG A 369 8.86 12.31 4.86
C ARG A 369 8.15 12.48 3.52
N THR A 370 8.85 12.75 2.43
CA THR A 370 8.29 13.39 1.24
C THR A 370 8.03 12.48 0.04
N GLY A 371 8.12 11.14 0.20
CA GLY A 371 7.92 10.22 -0.94
C GLY A 371 8.95 10.40 -2.06
N GLN A 372 10.13 10.92 -1.76
CA GLN A 372 11.19 11.26 -2.71
C GLN A 372 12.13 10.09 -3.02
N GLY A 373 11.81 8.87 -2.61
CA GLY A 373 12.70 7.72 -2.79
C GLY A 373 13.01 7.45 -4.26
N VAL A 374 11.99 7.43 -5.10
CA VAL A 374 12.15 7.26 -6.55
C VAL A 374 12.94 8.44 -7.14
N ASP A 375 12.64 9.68 -6.73
CA ASP A 375 13.36 10.87 -7.18
C ASP A 375 14.87 10.80 -6.83
N ILE A 376 15.21 10.29 -5.65
CA ILE A 376 16.62 10.09 -5.24
C ILE A 376 17.32 9.13 -6.18
N ILE A 377 16.70 7.98 -6.46
CA ILE A 377 17.27 6.99 -7.38
C ILE A 377 17.51 7.60 -8.76
N TYR A 378 16.50 8.26 -9.34
CA TYR A 378 16.63 8.91 -10.66
C TYR A 378 17.67 10.04 -10.64
N LYS A 379 17.61 10.91 -9.64
CA LYS A 379 18.49 12.08 -9.51
C LYS A 379 19.96 11.68 -9.41
N ASP A 380 20.27 10.73 -8.52
CA ASP A 380 21.64 10.30 -8.30
C ASP A 380 22.17 9.57 -9.56
N MET A 381 21.38 8.71 -10.20
CA MET A 381 21.77 8.04 -11.44
C MET A 381 22.02 9.04 -12.57
N VAL A 382 21.12 10.00 -12.80
CA VAL A 382 21.27 11.01 -13.85
C VAL A 382 22.47 11.91 -13.58
N SER A 383 22.68 12.37 -12.35
CA SER A 383 23.82 13.24 -12.01
C SER A 383 25.18 12.57 -12.22
N MET A 384 25.24 11.23 -12.14
CA MET A 384 26.42 10.41 -12.39
C MET A 384 26.57 10.00 -13.87
N GLY A 385 25.73 10.54 -14.78
CA GLY A 385 25.77 10.22 -16.20
C GLY A 385 25.37 8.77 -16.52
N LYS A 386 24.65 8.11 -15.63
CA LYS A 386 24.18 6.73 -15.81
C LYS A 386 22.81 6.70 -16.49
N PRO A 387 22.43 5.59 -17.14
CA PRO A 387 21.10 5.40 -17.70
C PRO A 387 20.01 5.60 -16.64
N TYR A 388 18.81 6.02 -17.08
CA TYR A 388 17.66 6.10 -16.18
C TYR A 388 17.36 4.72 -15.57
N PRO A 389 16.99 4.66 -14.28
CA PRO A 389 16.46 3.45 -13.68
C PRO A 389 15.23 2.99 -14.47
N ARG A 390 15.08 1.68 -14.65
CA ARG A 390 13.97 1.12 -15.41
C ARG A 390 13.06 0.32 -14.50
N TYR A 391 11.84 0.79 -14.34
CA TYR A 391 10.76 0.02 -13.71
C TYR A 391 10.02 -0.79 -14.76
N ARG A 392 9.58 -1.99 -14.39
CA ARG A 392 8.64 -2.83 -15.14
C ARG A 392 7.63 -3.40 -14.18
N SER A 393 6.36 -3.25 -14.50
CA SER A 393 5.26 -3.81 -13.72
C SER A 393 4.71 -5.07 -14.40
N PHE A 394 4.49 -6.08 -13.59
CA PHE A 394 3.76 -7.29 -13.92
C PHE A 394 2.51 -7.33 -13.03
N ASN A 395 1.56 -8.23 -13.31
CA ASN A 395 0.32 -8.31 -12.54
C ASN A 395 0.57 -8.52 -11.03
N ASP A 396 1.62 -9.29 -10.69
CA ASP A 396 1.94 -9.74 -9.34
C ASP A 396 3.36 -9.37 -8.86
N ALA A 397 4.10 -8.57 -9.65
CA ALA A 397 5.47 -8.17 -9.32
C ALA A 397 5.85 -6.83 -9.93
N VAL A 398 6.85 -6.18 -9.33
CA VAL A 398 7.54 -5.01 -9.90
C VAL A 398 9.02 -5.34 -9.98
N SER A 399 9.64 -5.01 -11.11
CA SER A 399 11.09 -5.11 -11.30
C SER A 399 11.71 -3.73 -11.48
N LEU A 400 12.78 -3.44 -10.73
CA LEU A 400 13.62 -2.26 -10.89
C LEU A 400 14.99 -2.68 -11.39
N THR A 401 15.44 -2.07 -12.50
CA THR A 401 16.81 -2.23 -13.02
C THR A 401 17.61 -0.95 -12.81
N ILE A 402 18.78 -1.08 -12.19
CA ILE A 402 19.77 -0.03 -11.96
C ILE A 402 21.02 -0.40 -12.77
N PHE A 403 21.54 0.51 -13.59
CA PHE A 403 22.67 0.27 -14.49
C PHE A 403 23.97 0.80 -13.91
N SER A 404 25.09 0.08 -14.14
CA SER A 404 26.43 0.48 -13.66
C SER A 404 27.13 1.45 -14.62
N ALA A 405 26.98 1.22 -15.93
CA ALA A 405 27.70 1.96 -16.96
C ALA A 405 27.45 3.48 -16.90
N ILE A 406 28.49 4.26 -17.15
CA ILE A 406 28.39 5.69 -17.36
C ILE A 406 28.29 5.91 -18.86
N ASP A 407 27.11 6.30 -19.35
CA ASP A 407 26.83 6.49 -20.78
C ASP A 407 27.03 7.94 -21.24
N ASN A 408 27.11 8.90 -20.32
CA ASN A 408 27.26 10.32 -20.65
C ASN A 408 28.22 11.08 -19.72
N THR A 409 29.52 10.91 -19.93
CA THR A 409 30.58 11.63 -19.17
C THR A 409 30.57 13.13 -19.42
N GLU A 410 30.18 13.58 -20.62
CA GLU A 410 30.08 15.01 -20.96
C GLU A 410 28.97 15.69 -20.16
N PHE A 411 27.87 15.00 -19.93
CA PHE A 411 26.80 15.49 -19.07
C PHE A 411 27.26 15.64 -17.61
N VAL A 412 28.02 14.68 -17.09
CA VAL A 412 28.59 14.77 -15.73
C VAL A 412 29.45 16.03 -15.59
N LYS A 413 30.34 16.26 -16.54
CA LYS A 413 31.19 17.47 -16.55
C LYS A 413 30.35 18.73 -16.58
N PHE A 414 29.37 18.78 -17.49
CA PHE A 414 28.48 19.93 -17.65
C PHE A 414 27.70 20.24 -16.36
N ILE A 415 27.05 19.24 -15.74
CA ILE A 415 26.29 19.43 -14.51
C ILE A 415 27.19 19.90 -13.36
N THR A 416 28.37 19.30 -13.20
CA THR A 416 29.33 19.70 -12.17
C THR A 416 29.74 21.17 -12.34
N GLU A 417 30.11 21.59 -13.56
CA GLU A 417 30.49 22.99 -13.85
C GLU A 417 29.33 23.96 -13.61
N VAL A 418 28.09 23.59 -14.00
CA VAL A 418 26.93 24.48 -13.85
C VAL A 418 26.55 24.64 -12.36
N GLN A 419 26.61 23.57 -11.59
CA GLN A 419 26.32 23.63 -10.14
C GLN A 419 27.37 24.44 -9.38
N ASP A 420 28.65 24.27 -9.72
CA ASP A 420 29.74 25.02 -9.12
C ASP A 420 29.64 26.51 -9.42
N LYS A 421 29.38 26.90 -10.70
CA LYS A 421 29.27 28.30 -11.12
C LYS A 421 28.05 29.02 -10.53
N ASN A 422 26.92 28.32 -10.40
CA ASN A 422 25.66 28.94 -9.97
C ASN A 422 25.36 28.75 -8.47
N SER A 423 26.14 27.95 -7.75
CA SER A 423 25.89 27.57 -6.36
C SER A 423 24.44 27.06 -6.13
N LYS A 424 23.83 26.48 -7.19
CA LYS A 424 22.44 26.01 -7.20
C LYS A 424 22.40 24.53 -7.52
N ILE A 425 21.78 23.74 -6.62
CA ILE A 425 21.48 22.33 -6.86
C ILE A 425 20.31 22.24 -7.84
N MET A 426 20.50 21.55 -8.96
CA MET A 426 19.46 21.36 -9.97
C MET A 426 18.40 20.34 -9.50
N SER A 427 17.16 20.57 -9.88
CA SER A 427 16.06 19.62 -9.69
C SER A 427 16.20 18.43 -10.64
N LEU A 428 15.55 17.30 -10.31
CA LEU A 428 15.53 16.12 -11.18
C LEU A 428 15.00 16.48 -12.59
N ALA A 429 13.89 17.20 -12.67
CA ALA A 429 13.30 17.60 -13.95
C ALA A 429 14.24 18.46 -14.80
N GLU A 430 14.95 19.46 -14.19
CA GLU A 430 15.95 20.26 -14.88
C GLU A 430 17.07 19.38 -15.44
N MET A 431 17.58 18.43 -14.66
CA MET A 431 18.65 17.53 -15.11
C MET A 431 18.19 16.59 -16.22
N MET A 432 16.99 16.02 -16.14
CA MET A 432 16.43 15.15 -17.17
C MET A 432 16.25 15.90 -18.50
N ILE A 433 15.66 17.11 -18.46
CA ILE A 433 15.48 17.94 -19.66
C ILE A 433 16.83 18.30 -20.29
N LEU A 434 17.81 18.72 -19.48
CA LEU A 434 19.13 19.09 -19.98
C LEU A 434 19.88 17.92 -20.59
N ARG A 435 19.77 16.73 -19.98
CA ARG A 435 20.37 15.52 -20.51
C ARG A 435 19.77 15.16 -21.87
N ASP A 436 18.45 15.16 -21.98
CA ASP A 436 17.78 14.87 -23.24
C ASP A 436 18.11 15.87 -24.35
N LEU A 437 18.21 17.16 -24.03
CA LEU A 437 18.59 18.19 -24.99
C LEU A 437 20.06 18.07 -25.40
N LEU A 438 20.93 17.59 -24.49
CA LEU A 438 22.33 17.34 -24.83
C LEU A 438 22.47 16.16 -25.79
N ASP A 439 21.71 15.09 -25.55
CA ASP A 439 21.75 13.87 -26.37
C ASP A 439 21.08 14.08 -27.74
N ASN A 440 19.94 14.77 -27.79
CA ASN A 440 19.09 14.88 -28.99
C ASN A 440 19.11 16.24 -29.67
N ARG A 441 19.73 17.26 -29.09
CA ARG A 441 19.82 18.66 -29.54
C ARG A 441 18.47 19.36 -29.72
N ARG A 442 17.42 18.68 -30.07
CA ARG A 442 16.02 19.15 -30.23
C ARG A 442 15.05 18.05 -29.87
N GLU A 443 14.05 18.37 -29.08
CA GLU A 443 12.99 17.44 -28.75
C GLU A 443 11.64 18.17 -28.63
N GLN A 444 10.55 17.47 -28.91
CA GLN A 444 9.21 18.05 -28.77
C GLN A 444 8.84 18.20 -27.29
N LEU A 445 8.13 19.27 -26.94
CA LEU A 445 7.71 19.56 -25.57
C LEU A 445 6.87 18.40 -24.97
N SER A 446 6.02 17.79 -25.78
CA SER A 446 5.21 16.62 -25.36
C SER A 446 6.08 15.42 -24.97
N GLU A 447 7.20 15.21 -25.66
CA GLU A 447 8.11 14.11 -25.40
C GLU A 447 8.94 14.36 -24.14
N LEU A 448 9.47 15.59 -23.98
CA LEU A 448 10.12 16.02 -22.75
C LEU A 448 9.20 15.93 -21.53
N SER A 449 7.93 16.37 -21.68
CA SER A 449 6.93 16.24 -20.62
C SER A 449 6.69 14.78 -20.21
N ARG A 450 6.59 13.87 -21.19
CA ARG A 450 6.43 12.45 -20.92
C ARG A 450 7.64 11.88 -20.15
N LYS A 451 8.86 12.21 -20.55
CA LYS A 451 10.08 11.74 -19.90
C LYS A 451 10.22 12.23 -18.45
N VAL A 452 9.86 13.47 -18.18
CA VAL A 452 9.82 14.01 -16.81
C VAL A 452 8.51 13.67 -16.08
N GLN A 453 7.62 12.90 -16.71
CA GLN A 453 6.33 12.47 -16.18
C GLN A 453 5.45 13.63 -15.70
N LYS A 454 5.51 14.77 -16.37
CA LYS A 454 4.67 15.93 -16.10
C LYS A 454 3.66 16.14 -17.23
N ILE A 455 2.48 16.63 -16.88
CA ILE A 455 1.48 17.01 -17.88
C ILE A 455 2.04 18.20 -18.68
N SER A 456 2.04 18.09 -20.02
CA SER A 456 2.35 19.20 -20.89
C SER A 456 1.26 20.25 -20.73
N GLY A 457 1.59 21.39 -20.11
CA GLY A 457 0.71 22.56 -20.02
C GLY A 457 0.79 23.38 -21.28
#